data_68ca5b8270946c79bca793bd4bdf3292
#
_entry.id   68ca5b8270946c79bca793bd4bdf3292
#
_cell.length_a   1.000
_cell.length_b   1.000
_cell.length_c   1.000
_cell.angle_alpha   90.00
_cell.angle_beta   90.00
_cell.angle_gamma   90.00
#
_symmetry.space_group_name_H-M   'P 1'
#
loop_
_entity.id
_entity.type
_entity.pdbx_description
1 polymer ?
#
loop_
_entity_poly.entity_id
_entity_poly.type
_entity_poly.pdbx_seq_one_letter_code
_entity_poly.pdbx_strand_id
1 'polypeptide(L)'
;MSYVQRIIDQVKAKDPDQPEFIQAVTEVMTSLEPIIEAHPEYEKAKILERIVEPERIIQFRVPWVDDNGEVQVNRGFRVEYNSAIGPYKGGLRFNPTVYLGMLKFLGFEQIFKNA
;
A
#
# COMPACT_ATOMS: atom_id res chain seq x y z
N MET A 1 15.79 -8.23 17.85
CA MET A 1 14.95 -8.11 16.64
C MET A 1 15.29 -6.80 15.94
N SER A 2 15.56 -6.86 14.64
CA SER A 2 15.92 -5.66 13.88
C SER A 2 14.71 -4.72 13.71
N TYR A 3 15.00 -3.47 13.38
CA TYR A 3 13.96 -2.50 13.09
C TYR A 3 13.06 -2.98 11.93
N VAL A 4 13.68 -3.44 10.85
CA VAL A 4 12.95 -3.96 9.69
C VAL A 4 12.02 -5.10 10.11
N GLN A 5 12.48 -6.05 10.91
CA GLN A 5 11.65 -7.17 11.34
C GLN A 5 10.47 -6.70 12.21
N ARG A 6 10.70 -5.71 13.08
CA ARG A 6 9.60 -5.13 13.87
C ARG A 6 8.52 -4.54 12.99
N ILE A 7 8.89 -3.84 11.92
CA ILE A 7 7.93 -3.24 11.00
C ILE A 7 7.14 -4.31 10.24
N ILE A 8 7.81 -5.35 9.77
CA ILE A 8 7.15 -6.47 9.11
C ILE A 8 6.12 -7.11 10.05
N ASP A 9 6.50 -7.34 11.30
CA ASP A 9 5.59 -7.93 12.28
C ASP A 9 4.41 -7.01 12.59
N GLN A 10 4.63 -5.70 12.66
CA GLN A 10 3.55 -4.73 12.87
C GLN A 10 2.55 -4.74 11.70
N VAL A 11 3.04 -4.81 10.47
CA VAL A 11 2.17 -4.88 9.29
C VAL A 11 1.33 -6.16 9.30
N LYS A 12 1.94 -7.29 9.64
CA LYS A 12 1.21 -8.57 9.75
C LYS A 12 0.11 -8.51 10.81
N ALA A 13 0.38 -7.86 11.93
CA ALA A 13 -0.59 -7.75 13.02
C ALA A 13 -1.72 -6.78 12.69
N LYS A 14 -1.41 -5.73 11.93
CA LYS A 14 -2.36 -4.66 11.61
C LYS A 14 -3.26 -5.02 10.43
N ASP A 15 -2.71 -5.67 9.41
CA ASP A 15 -3.40 -5.96 8.16
C ASP A 15 -3.34 -7.46 7.80
N PRO A 16 -3.78 -8.37 8.69
CA PRO A 16 -3.63 -9.81 8.44
C PRO A 16 -4.46 -10.32 7.26
N ASP A 17 -5.45 -9.56 6.81
CA ASP A 17 -6.31 -9.88 5.68
C ASP A 17 -5.77 -9.36 4.34
N GLN A 18 -4.54 -8.88 4.30
CA GLN A 18 -3.94 -8.28 3.09
C GLN A 18 -2.62 -8.99 2.73
N PRO A 19 -2.67 -10.27 2.30
CA PRO A 19 -1.46 -11.07 2.09
C PRO A 19 -0.52 -10.51 1.01
N GLU A 20 -1.05 -9.94 -0.07
CA GLU A 20 -0.23 -9.36 -1.13
C GLU A 20 0.55 -8.14 -0.62
N PHE A 21 -0.10 -7.31 0.18
CA PHE A 21 0.55 -6.15 0.76
C PHE A 21 1.65 -6.57 1.76
N ILE A 22 1.36 -7.55 2.61
CA ILE A 22 2.33 -8.09 3.57
C ILE A 22 3.54 -8.66 2.84
N GLN A 23 3.32 -9.40 1.76
CA GLN A 23 4.41 -9.97 0.96
C GLN A 23 5.29 -8.88 0.35
N ALA A 24 4.70 -7.83 -0.22
CA ALA A 24 5.44 -6.72 -0.81
C ALA A 24 6.28 -5.98 0.25
N VAL A 25 5.69 -5.71 1.40
CA VAL A 25 6.41 -5.07 2.52
C VAL A 25 7.58 -5.93 2.94
N THR A 26 7.37 -7.23 3.10
CA THR A 26 8.43 -8.17 3.52
C THR A 26 9.59 -8.16 2.54
N GLU A 27 9.31 -8.26 1.26
CA GLU A 27 10.34 -8.31 0.21
C GLU A 27 11.14 -7.00 0.15
N VAL A 28 10.46 -5.87 0.10
CA VAL A 28 11.11 -4.57 -0.01
C VAL A 28 11.90 -4.22 1.24
N MET A 29 11.31 -4.41 2.43
CA MET A 29 11.97 -4.08 3.69
C MET A 29 13.20 -4.96 3.92
N THR A 30 13.13 -6.24 3.58
CA THR A 30 14.28 -7.13 3.69
C THR A 30 15.44 -6.66 2.80
N SER A 31 15.13 -6.21 1.58
CA SER A 31 16.17 -5.71 0.67
C SER A 31 16.78 -4.38 1.12
N LEU A 32 16.04 -3.59 1.89
CA LEU A 32 16.51 -2.30 2.42
C LEU A 32 17.23 -2.42 3.76
N GLU A 33 17.21 -3.58 4.40
CA GLU A 33 17.77 -3.75 5.74
C GLU A 33 19.20 -3.26 5.91
N PRO A 34 20.14 -3.55 4.97
CA PRO A 34 21.51 -3.02 5.12
C PRO A 34 21.59 -1.50 5.14
N ILE A 35 20.76 -0.83 4.35
CA ILE A 35 20.72 0.63 4.30
C ILE A 35 20.14 1.20 5.59
N ILE A 36 19.07 0.59 6.08
CA ILE A 36 18.40 1.03 7.31
C ILE A 36 19.31 0.86 8.52
N GLU A 37 20.05 -0.24 8.60
CA GLU A 37 20.98 -0.47 9.70
C GLU A 37 22.13 0.52 9.70
N ALA A 38 22.56 1.01 8.52
CA ALA A 38 23.60 2.01 8.38
C ALA A 38 23.15 3.42 8.75
N HIS A 39 21.84 3.64 8.90
CA HIS A 39 21.26 4.97 9.16
C HIS A 39 20.29 4.94 10.34
N PRO A 40 20.80 4.93 11.60
CA PRO A 40 19.93 4.91 12.79
C PRO A 40 18.96 6.09 12.88
N GLU A 41 19.26 7.20 12.22
CA GLU A 41 18.38 8.36 12.16
C GLU A 41 17.04 8.05 11.46
N TYR A 42 16.99 7.06 10.59
CA TYR A 42 15.77 6.64 9.91
C TYR A 42 14.79 6.00 10.89
N GLU A 43 15.29 5.20 11.81
CA GLU A 43 14.44 4.61 12.86
C GLU A 43 13.89 5.70 13.77
N LYS A 44 14.72 6.66 14.15
CA LYS A 44 14.31 7.77 15.01
C LYS A 44 13.22 8.62 14.36
N ALA A 45 13.30 8.82 13.04
CA ALA A 45 12.29 9.55 12.28
C ALA A 45 11.09 8.70 11.90
N LYS A 46 11.08 7.43 12.24
CA LYS A 46 10.00 6.47 11.93
C LYS A 46 9.71 6.38 10.44
N ILE A 47 10.77 6.34 9.64
CA ILE A 47 10.64 6.33 8.18
C ILE A 47 9.88 5.12 7.68
N LEU A 48 10.17 3.92 8.19
CA LEU A 48 9.49 2.70 7.73
C LEU A 48 8.03 2.68 8.12
N GLU A 49 7.69 3.12 9.34
CA GLU A 49 6.30 3.22 9.77
C GLU A 49 5.49 4.16 8.87
N ARG A 50 6.13 5.24 8.41
CA ARG A 50 5.49 6.22 7.54
C ARG A 50 5.33 5.70 6.11
N ILE A 51 6.27 4.89 5.63
CA ILE A 51 6.24 4.35 4.26
C ILE A 51 5.17 3.27 4.10
N VAL A 52 4.99 2.42 5.12
CA VAL A 52 4.02 1.32 5.02
C VAL A 52 2.58 1.76 5.27
N GLU A 53 2.36 2.97 5.78
CA GLU A 53 1.03 3.49 6.05
C GLU A 53 0.64 4.49 4.96
N PRO A 54 -0.45 4.27 4.20
CA PRO A 54 -0.87 5.25 3.20
C PRO A 54 -1.29 6.57 3.87
N GLU A 55 -1.11 7.68 3.16
CA GLU A 55 -1.55 9.00 3.67
C GLU A 55 -3.06 9.05 3.81
N ARG A 56 -3.78 8.46 2.85
CA ARG A 56 -5.23 8.46 2.85
C ARG A 56 -5.77 7.35 1.96
N ILE A 57 -6.89 6.78 2.38
CA ILE A 57 -7.67 5.83 1.57
C ILE A 57 -9.06 6.41 1.39
N ILE A 58 -9.54 6.49 0.15
CA ILE A 58 -10.90 6.91 -0.17
C ILE A 58 -11.63 5.68 -0.70
N GLN A 59 -12.74 5.34 -0.04
CA GLN A 59 -13.64 4.28 -0.50
C GLN A 59 -14.94 4.94 -0.95
N PHE A 60 -15.45 4.55 -2.11
CA PHE A 60 -16.61 5.18 -2.66
C PHE A 60 -17.51 4.16 -3.38
N ARG A 61 -18.78 4.51 -3.50
CA ARG A 61 -19.79 3.72 -4.18
C ARG A 61 -19.81 4.10 -5.66
N VAL A 62 -19.82 3.09 -6.54
CA VAL A 62 -19.90 3.31 -7.99
C VAL A 62 -21.16 2.62 -8.51
N PRO A 63 -22.29 3.33 -8.62
CA PRO A 63 -23.48 2.79 -9.29
C PRO A 63 -23.34 2.92 -10.81
N TRP A 64 -23.80 1.91 -11.53
CA TRP A 64 -23.73 1.91 -12.99
C TRP A 64 -24.83 0.96 -13.53
N VAL A 65 -25.18 1.13 -14.80
CA VAL A 65 -26.22 0.33 -15.47
C VAL A 65 -25.51 -0.62 -16.45
N ASP A 66 -25.80 -1.92 -16.32
CA ASP A 66 -25.20 -2.93 -17.19
C ASP A 66 -25.95 -3.05 -18.53
N ASP A 67 -25.46 -3.93 -19.41
CA ASP A 67 -26.01 -4.13 -20.74
C ASP A 67 -27.45 -4.66 -20.73
N ASN A 68 -27.88 -5.24 -19.62
CA ASN A 68 -29.25 -5.74 -19.42
C ASN A 68 -30.20 -4.69 -18.83
N GLY A 69 -29.72 -3.47 -18.63
CA GLY A 69 -30.49 -2.39 -18.03
C GLY A 69 -30.64 -2.47 -16.53
N GLU A 70 -29.90 -3.36 -15.87
CA GLU A 70 -29.94 -3.49 -14.41
C GLU A 70 -28.92 -2.60 -13.74
N VAL A 71 -29.29 -2.04 -12.59
CA VAL A 71 -28.38 -1.22 -11.79
C VAL A 71 -27.44 -2.12 -11.01
N GLN A 72 -26.15 -1.88 -11.17
CA GLN A 72 -25.10 -2.53 -10.41
C GLN A 72 -24.45 -1.52 -9.49
N VAL A 73 -23.96 -1.98 -8.34
CA VAL A 73 -23.27 -1.12 -7.37
C VAL A 73 -21.93 -1.74 -7.02
N ASN A 74 -20.88 -1.06 -7.38
CA ASN A 74 -19.52 -1.49 -7.09
C ASN A 74 -18.88 -0.61 -6.03
N ARG A 75 -17.77 -1.09 -5.49
CA ARG A 75 -16.98 -0.35 -4.51
C ARG A 75 -15.66 0.05 -5.17
N GLY A 76 -15.36 1.35 -5.15
CA GLY A 76 -14.10 1.87 -5.65
C GLY A 76 -13.18 2.27 -4.52
N PHE A 77 -11.88 2.20 -4.77
CA PHE A 77 -10.86 2.60 -3.81
C PHE A 77 -9.84 3.51 -4.47
N ARG A 78 -9.40 4.53 -3.73
CA ARG A 78 -8.22 5.31 -4.06
C ARG A 78 -7.26 5.23 -2.88
N VAL A 79 -6.06 4.72 -3.10
CA VAL A 79 -5.03 4.63 -2.07
C VAL A 79 -3.96 5.67 -2.37
N GLU A 80 -3.75 6.57 -1.42
CA GLU A 80 -2.81 7.69 -1.56
C GLU A 80 -1.67 7.48 -0.58
N TYR A 81 -0.49 7.09 -1.10
CA TYR A 81 0.66 6.76 -0.26
C TYR A 81 1.54 7.95 0.06
N ASN A 82 2.01 8.69 -0.95
CA ASN A 82 2.99 9.73 -0.72
C ASN A 82 2.84 10.84 -1.77
N SER A 83 2.71 12.08 -1.31
CA SER A 83 2.55 13.26 -2.16
C SER A 83 3.81 14.14 -2.21
N ALA A 84 4.94 13.66 -1.68
CA ALA A 84 6.16 14.48 -1.53
C ALA A 84 6.71 14.99 -2.86
N ILE A 85 6.55 14.24 -3.95
CA ILE A 85 7.06 14.61 -5.29
C ILE A 85 5.99 15.27 -6.15
N GLY A 86 4.72 15.09 -5.78
CA GLY A 86 3.60 15.64 -6.55
C GLY A 86 2.30 14.95 -6.22
N PRO A 87 1.24 15.17 -7.02
CA PRO A 87 -0.05 14.54 -6.77
C PRO A 87 0.02 13.03 -6.90
N TYR A 88 -0.91 12.34 -6.22
CA TYR A 88 -0.99 10.89 -6.26
C TYR A 88 -1.31 10.41 -7.67
N LYS A 89 -0.44 9.57 -8.22
CA LYS A 89 -0.55 9.14 -9.60
C LYS A 89 -0.14 7.67 -9.72
N GLY A 90 -0.97 6.90 -10.38
CA GLY A 90 -0.71 5.51 -10.67
C GLY A 90 -1.67 5.00 -11.72
N GLY A 91 -1.73 3.68 -11.87
CA GLY A 91 -2.64 3.04 -12.81
C GLY A 91 -4.00 2.73 -12.23
N LEU A 92 -4.88 2.24 -13.08
CA LEU A 92 -6.16 1.69 -12.70
C LEU A 92 -6.15 0.18 -12.91
N ARG A 93 -6.89 -0.54 -12.10
CA ARG A 93 -7.07 -1.98 -12.27
C ARG A 93 -8.56 -2.31 -12.22
N PHE A 94 -9.06 -2.90 -13.29
CA PHE A 94 -10.42 -3.39 -13.39
C PHE A 94 -10.39 -4.92 -13.39
N ASN A 95 -10.72 -5.53 -12.27
CA ASN A 95 -10.72 -6.98 -12.14
C ASN A 95 -11.63 -7.33 -10.97
N PRO A 96 -12.49 -8.36 -11.09
CA PRO A 96 -13.38 -8.77 -9.99
C PRO A 96 -12.65 -9.16 -8.71
N THR A 97 -11.37 -9.51 -8.79
CA THR A 97 -10.57 -9.90 -7.63
C THR A 97 -9.88 -8.73 -6.93
N VAL A 98 -10.06 -7.49 -7.42
CA VAL A 98 -9.44 -6.32 -6.79
C VAL A 98 -10.07 -6.06 -5.44
N TYR A 99 -9.22 -5.86 -4.42
CA TYR A 99 -9.63 -5.47 -3.09
C TYR A 99 -8.58 -4.52 -2.49
N LEU A 100 -8.86 -3.95 -1.33
CA LEU A 100 -8.02 -2.91 -0.73
C LEU A 100 -6.56 -3.35 -0.54
N GLY A 101 -6.32 -4.56 -0.06
CA GLY A 101 -4.97 -5.07 0.15
C GLY A 101 -4.15 -5.11 -1.13
N MET A 102 -4.79 -5.46 -2.25
CA MET A 102 -4.13 -5.49 -3.56
C MET A 102 -3.76 -4.09 -4.03
N LEU A 103 -4.63 -3.09 -3.83
CA LEU A 103 -4.34 -1.71 -4.17
C LEU A 103 -3.22 -1.14 -3.31
N LYS A 104 -3.18 -1.50 -2.03
CA LYS A 104 -2.08 -1.12 -1.14
C LYS A 104 -0.77 -1.75 -1.61
N PHE A 105 -0.80 -3.01 -2.04
CA PHE A 105 0.37 -3.67 -2.62
C PHE A 105 0.90 -2.91 -3.83
N LEU A 106 0.02 -2.55 -4.78
CA LEU A 106 0.42 -1.83 -5.98
C LEU A 106 0.94 -0.42 -5.64
N GLY A 107 0.27 0.30 -4.76
CA GLY A 107 0.68 1.63 -4.35
C GLY A 107 2.01 1.62 -3.61
N PHE A 108 2.21 0.67 -2.74
CA PHE A 108 3.46 0.52 -2.00
C PHE A 108 4.63 0.26 -2.95
N GLU A 109 4.46 -0.63 -3.93
CA GLU A 109 5.51 -0.90 -4.91
C GLU A 109 5.84 0.32 -5.77
N GLN A 110 4.84 1.12 -6.12
CA GLN A 110 5.04 2.31 -6.93
C GLN A 110 5.89 3.38 -6.24
N ILE A 111 5.85 3.47 -4.92
CA ILE A 111 6.70 4.40 -4.18
C ILE A 111 8.18 4.15 -4.52
N PHE A 112 8.59 2.89 -4.54
CA PHE A 112 9.97 2.52 -4.80
C PHE A 112 10.31 2.51 -6.29
N LYS A 113 9.32 2.24 -7.13
CA LYS A 113 9.49 2.21 -8.57
C LYS A 113 9.70 3.59 -9.17
N ASN A 114 9.04 4.60 -8.61
CA ASN A 114 9.05 5.97 -9.11
C ASN A 114 10.00 6.89 -8.34
N ALA A 115 10.72 6.32 -7.41
CA ALA A 115 11.66 7.08 -6.59
C ALA A 115 12.93 7.47 -7.34
#